data_83c58202110057d865629673b7d88e8a
#
_entry.id   83c58202110057d865629673b7d88e8a
#
_cell.length_a   1.000
_cell.length_b   1.000
_cell.length_c   1.000
_cell.angle_alpha   90.00
_cell.angle_beta   90.00
_cell.angle_gamma   90.00
#
_symmetry.space_group_name_H-M   'P 1'
#
loop_
_entity.id
_entity.type
_entity.pdbx_description
1 polymer ?
#
loop_
_entity_poly.entity_id
_entity_poly.type
_entity_poly.pdbx_seq_one_letter_code
_entity_poly.pdbx_strand_id
1 'polypeptide(L)'
;MEGAGMAAVCARLRDEAEGIWRALHDHPFIRELAAGILPPEKFRFYIEQNLLYLPEYGRAIAIGASKAHDLAELGEFASALTNIVETEIPENRRLLERTIDLGAADMGGTLVMAPANVAYTSYLISAAYRGGPLEVMTALMPCAWSYGDIATRLDAVADHPVYADWVAFFASSRYNDLVADMRTQLESMAADASPTQQDALSAIFQMGARLEWGFWEMGYTLAQWPDVRVTRPAAVA
;
A
#
# COMPACT_ATOMS: atom_id res chain seq x y z
N MET A 1 36.62 14.75 16.44
CA MET A 1 35.67 13.62 16.50
C MET A 1 34.70 13.87 15.37
N GLU A 2 35.03 13.25 14.24
CA GLU A 2 34.24 13.36 13.02
C GLU A 2 32.90 12.66 13.25
N GLY A 3 31.83 13.36 12.84
CA GLY A 3 30.47 12.87 13.01
C GLY A 3 30.27 11.54 12.30
N ALA A 4 29.87 10.53 13.05
CA ALA A 4 29.18 9.40 12.48
C ALA A 4 27.96 9.99 11.74
N GLY A 5 28.01 9.98 10.41
CA GLY A 5 26.92 10.44 9.57
C GLY A 5 25.66 9.68 10.00
N MET A 6 24.65 10.42 10.43
CA MET A 6 23.33 9.84 10.73
C MET A 6 22.92 9.07 9.48
N ALA A 7 22.66 7.79 9.63
CA ALA A 7 22.11 6.99 8.53
C ALA A 7 20.86 7.70 8.00
N ALA A 8 20.74 7.81 6.68
CA ALA A 8 19.58 8.40 6.05
C ALA A 8 18.30 7.76 6.61
N VAL A 9 17.28 8.57 6.91
CA VAL A 9 16.06 8.09 7.59
C VAL A 9 15.42 6.93 6.84
N CYS A 10 15.33 7.01 5.53
CA CYS A 10 14.78 5.91 4.71
C CYS A 10 15.58 4.61 4.87
N ALA A 11 16.92 4.68 4.95
CA ALA A 11 17.75 3.50 5.17
C ALA A 11 17.44 2.88 6.53
N ARG A 12 17.37 3.69 7.58
CA ARG A 12 17.00 3.24 8.93
C ARG A 12 15.62 2.59 8.95
N LEU A 13 14.60 3.25 8.38
CA LEU A 13 13.24 2.71 8.32
C LEU A 13 13.20 1.34 7.63
N ARG A 14 13.95 1.21 6.53
CA ARG A 14 14.02 -0.02 5.75
C ARG A 14 14.77 -1.14 6.52
N ASP A 15 15.89 -0.82 7.15
CA ASP A 15 16.69 -1.77 7.93
C ASP A 15 15.90 -2.30 9.14
N GLU A 16 15.23 -1.42 9.87
CA GLU A 16 14.43 -1.80 11.04
C GLU A 16 13.16 -2.59 10.65
N ALA A 17 12.68 -2.45 9.43
CA ALA A 17 11.56 -3.24 8.87
C ALA A 17 12.02 -4.48 8.08
N GLU A 18 13.32 -4.83 8.03
CA GLU A 18 13.87 -5.86 7.14
C GLU A 18 13.15 -7.21 7.25
N GLY A 19 12.83 -7.65 8.46
CA GLY A 19 12.12 -8.93 8.66
C GLY A 19 10.71 -8.92 8.03
N ILE A 20 9.98 -7.81 8.16
CA ILE A 20 8.65 -7.64 7.58
C ILE A 20 8.76 -7.54 6.06
N TRP A 21 9.74 -6.76 5.58
CA TRP A 21 9.98 -6.54 4.16
C TRP A 21 10.31 -7.84 3.41
N ARG A 22 11.14 -8.69 4.03
CA ARG A 22 11.41 -10.03 3.50
C ARG A 22 10.13 -10.87 3.44
N ALA A 23 9.30 -10.83 4.47
CA ALA A 23 8.02 -11.53 4.49
C ALA A 23 7.04 -11.04 3.41
N LEU A 24 7.09 -9.74 3.03
CA LEU A 24 6.34 -9.22 1.88
C LEU A 24 6.80 -9.86 0.56
N HIS A 25 8.12 -9.89 0.31
CA HIS A 25 8.69 -10.51 -0.89
C HIS A 25 8.43 -12.01 -0.97
N ASP A 26 8.48 -12.70 0.16
CA ASP A 26 8.31 -14.16 0.25
C ASP A 26 6.83 -14.58 0.36
N HIS A 27 5.89 -13.62 0.30
CA HIS A 27 4.48 -13.91 0.46
C HIS A 27 3.98 -14.88 -0.63
N PRO A 28 3.17 -15.91 -0.30
CA PRO A 28 2.66 -16.86 -1.29
C PRO A 28 1.94 -16.19 -2.47
N PHE A 29 1.17 -15.12 -2.22
CA PHE A 29 0.52 -14.34 -3.28
C PHE A 29 1.53 -13.86 -4.33
N ILE A 30 2.65 -13.26 -3.88
CA ILE A 30 3.69 -12.71 -4.77
C ILE A 30 4.42 -13.82 -5.50
N ARG A 31 4.76 -14.90 -4.81
CA ARG A 31 5.45 -16.04 -5.44
C ARG A 31 4.60 -16.73 -6.50
N GLU A 32 3.31 -16.95 -6.22
CA GLU A 32 2.37 -17.57 -7.15
C GLU A 32 2.04 -16.63 -8.32
N LEU A 33 1.94 -15.32 -8.08
CA LEU A 33 1.80 -14.31 -9.14
C LEU A 33 3.01 -14.34 -10.07
N ALA A 34 4.22 -14.32 -9.52
CA ALA A 34 5.46 -14.39 -10.30
C ALA A 34 5.55 -15.69 -11.13
N ALA A 35 5.11 -16.81 -10.58
CA ALA A 35 5.06 -18.09 -11.26
C ALA A 35 3.89 -18.22 -12.27
N GLY A 36 2.99 -17.26 -12.36
CA GLY A 36 1.80 -17.29 -13.22
C GLY A 36 0.74 -18.30 -12.79
N ILE A 37 0.79 -18.78 -11.54
CA ILE A 37 -0.10 -19.84 -11.03
C ILE A 37 -1.03 -19.36 -9.92
N LEU A 38 -0.99 -18.08 -9.57
CA LEU A 38 -1.95 -17.50 -8.62
C LEU A 38 -3.37 -17.69 -9.16
N PRO A 39 -4.30 -18.27 -8.39
CA PRO A 39 -5.69 -18.41 -8.82
C PRO A 39 -6.29 -17.04 -9.21
N PRO A 40 -6.89 -16.91 -10.41
CA PRO A 40 -7.41 -15.63 -10.91
C PRO A 40 -8.42 -14.96 -9.98
N GLU A 41 -9.21 -15.73 -9.24
CA GLU A 41 -10.16 -15.22 -8.26
C GLU A 41 -9.49 -14.53 -7.07
N LYS A 42 -8.29 -14.95 -6.66
CA LYS A 42 -7.50 -14.27 -5.63
C LYS A 42 -6.98 -12.94 -6.12
N PHE A 43 -6.51 -12.89 -7.37
CA PHE A 43 -6.05 -11.64 -7.98
C PHE A 43 -7.22 -10.69 -8.19
N ARG A 44 -8.39 -11.18 -8.66
CA ARG A 44 -9.60 -10.39 -8.79
C ARG A 44 -9.99 -9.76 -7.44
N PHE A 45 -10.10 -10.57 -6.39
CA PHE A 45 -10.45 -10.08 -5.06
C PHE A 45 -9.46 -9.04 -4.54
N TYR A 46 -8.15 -9.29 -4.72
CA TYR A 46 -7.11 -8.31 -4.38
C TYR A 46 -7.32 -6.97 -5.10
N ILE A 47 -7.55 -6.97 -6.42
CA ILE A 47 -7.78 -5.74 -7.19
C ILE A 47 -9.09 -5.06 -6.76
N GLU A 48 -10.16 -5.80 -6.53
CA GLU A 48 -11.42 -5.26 -6.00
C GLU A 48 -11.21 -4.56 -4.64
N GLN A 49 -10.44 -5.16 -3.74
CA GLN A 49 -10.08 -4.56 -2.47
C GLN A 49 -9.15 -3.35 -2.63
N ASN A 50 -8.24 -3.38 -3.60
CA ASN A 50 -7.36 -2.25 -3.88
C ASN A 50 -8.14 -1.04 -4.42
N LEU A 51 -9.14 -1.25 -5.26
CA LEU A 51 -10.04 -0.20 -5.74
C LEU A 51 -10.88 0.44 -4.62
N LEU A 52 -11.12 -0.26 -3.51
CA LEU A 52 -11.70 0.32 -2.30
C LEU A 52 -10.66 1.02 -1.41
N TYR A 53 -9.42 0.53 -1.40
CA TYR A 53 -8.29 1.08 -0.64
C TYR A 53 -7.79 2.42 -1.18
N LEU A 54 -7.57 2.52 -2.49
CA LEU A 54 -6.94 3.68 -3.12
C LEU A 54 -7.66 5.01 -2.86
N PRO A 55 -9.00 5.11 -2.84
CA PRO A 55 -9.69 6.34 -2.43
C PRO A 55 -9.37 6.77 -0.99
N GLU A 56 -9.22 5.83 -0.05
CA GLU A 56 -8.87 6.15 1.35
C GLU A 56 -7.39 6.55 1.47
N TYR A 57 -6.51 5.89 0.72
CA TYR A 57 -5.11 6.30 0.59
C TYR A 57 -5.01 7.74 0.06
N GLY A 58 -5.78 8.06 -0.99
CA GLY A 58 -5.89 9.42 -1.52
C GLY A 58 -6.41 10.43 -0.49
N ARG A 59 -7.35 10.05 0.38
CA ARG A 59 -7.82 10.90 1.48
C ARG A 59 -6.71 11.18 2.50
N ALA A 60 -5.91 10.16 2.85
CA ALA A 60 -4.77 10.35 3.74
C ALA A 60 -3.74 11.32 3.13
N ILE A 61 -3.46 11.20 1.83
CA ILE A 61 -2.63 12.16 1.08
C ILE A 61 -3.22 13.58 1.17
N ALA A 62 -4.52 13.75 0.92
CA ALA A 62 -5.17 15.07 0.96
C ALA A 62 -5.13 15.70 2.36
N ILE A 63 -5.25 14.89 3.43
CA ILE A 63 -5.08 15.37 4.81
C ILE A 63 -3.62 15.83 5.02
N GLY A 64 -2.62 15.07 4.52
CA GLY A 64 -1.22 15.49 4.54
C GLY A 64 -1.01 16.82 3.81
N ALA A 65 -1.53 16.95 2.61
CA ALA A 65 -1.50 18.18 1.82
C ALA A 65 -2.06 19.39 2.58
N SER A 66 -3.17 19.20 3.31
CA SER A 66 -3.80 20.29 4.11
C SER A 66 -2.93 20.75 5.28
N LYS A 67 -1.90 20.01 5.65
CA LYS A 67 -0.96 20.30 6.74
C LYS A 67 0.43 20.72 6.25
N ALA A 68 0.65 20.74 4.94
CA ALA A 68 1.92 21.13 4.34
C ALA A 68 2.38 22.51 4.84
N HIS A 69 3.67 22.62 5.13
CA HIS A 69 4.25 23.84 5.69
C HIS A 69 4.59 24.87 4.61
N ASP A 70 4.80 24.41 3.37
CA ASP A 70 5.13 25.26 2.23
C ASP A 70 4.56 24.72 0.91
N LEU A 71 4.84 25.46 -0.18
CA LEU A 71 4.37 25.08 -1.52
C LEU A 71 5.08 23.86 -2.09
N ALA A 72 6.30 23.54 -1.66
CA ALA A 72 7.03 22.38 -2.13
C ALA A 72 6.37 21.11 -1.55
N GLU A 73 6.19 21.04 -0.23
CA GLU A 73 5.46 19.94 0.42
C GLU A 73 4.04 19.78 -0.13
N LEU A 74 3.32 20.89 -0.31
CA LEU A 74 1.98 20.86 -0.91
C LEU A 74 2.00 20.27 -2.31
N GLY A 75 2.99 20.64 -3.12
CA GLY A 75 3.17 20.14 -4.47
C GLY A 75 3.43 18.64 -4.53
N GLU A 76 4.24 18.10 -3.61
CA GLU A 76 4.52 16.67 -3.51
C GLU A 76 3.26 15.86 -3.17
N PHE A 77 2.49 16.29 -2.17
CA PHE A 77 1.21 15.64 -1.85
C PHE A 77 0.22 15.74 -3.03
N ALA A 78 0.16 16.88 -3.71
CA ALA A 78 -0.72 17.04 -4.87
C ALA A 78 -0.31 16.12 -6.03
N SER A 79 1.00 15.96 -6.28
CA SER A 79 1.52 15.03 -7.28
C SER A 79 1.16 13.59 -6.94
N ALA A 80 1.37 13.16 -5.69
CA ALA A 80 1.01 11.83 -5.23
C ALA A 80 -0.51 11.58 -5.38
N LEU A 81 -1.36 12.53 -4.99
CA LEU A 81 -2.81 12.42 -5.14
C LEU A 81 -3.24 12.31 -6.61
N THR A 82 -2.64 13.12 -7.48
CA THR A 82 -2.88 13.08 -8.93
C THR A 82 -2.52 11.70 -9.49
N ASN A 83 -1.38 11.13 -9.09
CA ASN A 83 -1.00 9.79 -9.51
C ASN A 83 -2.03 8.73 -9.11
N ILE A 84 -2.55 8.78 -7.88
CA ILE A 84 -3.61 7.85 -7.43
C ILE A 84 -4.85 7.95 -8.33
N VAL A 85 -5.34 9.19 -8.56
CA VAL A 85 -6.61 9.42 -9.25
C VAL A 85 -6.50 9.18 -10.76
N GLU A 86 -5.42 9.66 -11.38
CA GLU A 86 -5.29 9.69 -12.84
C GLU A 86 -4.49 8.51 -13.41
N THR A 87 -3.78 7.78 -12.56
CA THR A 87 -2.92 6.68 -13.03
C THR A 87 -3.28 5.36 -12.37
N GLU A 88 -3.19 5.28 -11.05
CA GLU A 88 -3.25 3.98 -10.34
C GLU A 88 -4.67 3.40 -10.30
N ILE A 89 -5.69 4.21 -10.00
CA ILE A 89 -7.09 3.77 -10.04
C ILE A 89 -7.51 3.34 -11.46
N PRO A 90 -7.24 4.09 -12.53
CA PRO A 90 -7.52 3.64 -13.90
C PRO A 90 -6.82 2.33 -14.27
N GLU A 91 -5.54 2.16 -13.90
CA GLU A 91 -4.81 0.93 -14.16
C GLU A 91 -5.41 -0.28 -13.41
N ASN A 92 -5.76 -0.12 -12.14
CA ASN A 92 -6.42 -1.19 -11.39
C ASN A 92 -7.79 -1.56 -11.98
N ARG A 93 -8.56 -0.61 -12.50
CA ARG A 93 -9.80 -0.90 -13.23
C ARG A 93 -9.53 -1.72 -14.49
N ARG A 94 -8.52 -1.34 -15.26
CA ARG A 94 -8.12 -2.07 -16.46
C ARG A 94 -7.68 -3.51 -16.13
N LEU A 95 -6.90 -3.70 -15.07
CA LEU A 95 -6.48 -5.01 -14.60
C LEU A 95 -7.68 -5.86 -14.13
N LEU A 96 -8.64 -5.25 -13.45
CA LEU A 96 -9.87 -5.93 -13.03
C LEU A 96 -10.68 -6.42 -14.24
N GLU A 97 -10.95 -5.56 -15.22
CA GLU A 97 -11.67 -5.92 -16.44
C GLU A 97 -11.00 -7.09 -17.14
N ARG A 98 -9.68 -7.03 -17.35
CA ARG A 98 -8.93 -8.13 -17.98
C ARG A 98 -8.95 -9.43 -17.17
N THR A 99 -8.94 -9.32 -15.84
CA THR A 99 -9.03 -10.49 -14.96
C THR A 99 -10.40 -11.16 -15.07
N ILE A 100 -11.46 -10.38 -15.18
CA ILE A 100 -12.83 -10.86 -15.41
C ILE A 100 -12.93 -11.52 -16.79
N ASP A 101 -12.37 -10.91 -17.84
CA ASP A 101 -12.35 -11.47 -19.21
C ASP A 101 -11.63 -12.82 -19.29
N LEU A 102 -10.66 -13.08 -18.41
CA LEU A 102 -10.00 -14.37 -18.25
C LEU A 102 -10.85 -15.41 -17.48
N GLY A 103 -12.05 -15.06 -17.06
CA GLY A 103 -13.00 -15.96 -16.40
C GLY A 103 -12.82 -16.07 -14.89
N ALA A 104 -12.13 -15.13 -14.24
CA ALA A 104 -12.03 -15.11 -12.80
C ALA A 104 -13.42 -15.04 -12.13
N ALA A 105 -13.70 -16.00 -11.25
CA ALA A 105 -14.98 -16.09 -10.57
C ALA A 105 -15.24 -14.88 -9.67
N ASP A 106 -16.52 -14.48 -9.60
CA ASP A 106 -16.99 -13.53 -8.61
C ASP A 106 -17.14 -14.23 -7.25
N MET A 107 -16.66 -13.57 -6.19
CA MET A 107 -16.85 -14.07 -4.82
C MET A 107 -18.30 -13.94 -4.36
N GLY A 108 -19.12 -13.22 -5.10
CA GLY A 108 -20.54 -12.98 -4.79
C GLY A 108 -20.75 -11.95 -3.68
N GLY A 109 -21.98 -11.45 -3.57
CA GLY A 109 -22.36 -10.47 -2.56
C GLY A 109 -22.04 -9.01 -2.93
N THR A 110 -22.26 -8.12 -1.97
CA THR A 110 -21.92 -6.70 -2.13
C THR A 110 -20.43 -6.50 -1.87
N LEU A 111 -19.74 -5.85 -2.80
CA LEU A 111 -18.35 -5.50 -2.62
C LEU A 111 -18.20 -4.50 -1.45
N VAL A 112 -17.59 -4.97 -0.37
CA VAL A 112 -17.28 -4.16 0.82
C VAL A 112 -15.80 -4.33 1.18
N MET A 113 -15.24 -3.34 1.87
CA MET A 113 -13.88 -3.50 2.41
C MET A 113 -13.79 -4.68 3.37
N ALA A 114 -12.86 -5.56 3.13
CA ALA A 114 -12.52 -6.65 4.05
C ALA A 114 -11.90 -6.12 5.36
N PRO A 115 -11.90 -6.91 6.46
CA PRO A 115 -11.37 -6.45 7.75
C PRO A 115 -9.95 -5.90 7.70
N ALA A 116 -9.04 -6.54 6.95
CA ALA A 116 -7.66 -6.08 6.80
C ALA A 116 -7.57 -4.75 6.05
N ASN A 117 -8.40 -4.54 5.03
CA ASN A 117 -8.48 -3.29 4.29
C ASN A 117 -9.02 -2.15 5.18
N VAL A 118 -10.08 -2.42 5.97
CA VAL A 118 -10.59 -1.45 6.96
C VAL A 118 -9.53 -1.11 8.01
N ALA A 119 -8.79 -2.10 8.51
CA ALA A 119 -7.73 -1.87 9.47
C ALA A 119 -6.62 -0.97 8.88
N TYR A 120 -6.20 -1.24 7.64
CA TYR A 120 -5.15 -0.48 7.00
C TYR A 120 -5.58 0.96 6.69
N THR A 121 -6.71 1.13 6.04
CA THR A 121 -7.23 2.47 5.69
C THR A 121 -7.52 3.31 6.93
N SER A 122 -8.10 2.71 7.98
CA SER A 122 -8.31 3.38 9.28
C SER A 122 -6.99 3.81 9.93
N TYR A 123 -5.95 2.99 9.82
CA TYR A 123 -4.61 3.33 10.31
C TYR A 123 -4.04 4.55 9.57
N LEU A 124 -4.09 4.55 8.23
CA LEU A 124 -3.60 5.67 7.42
C LEU A 124 -4.33 6.98 7.75
N ILE A 125 -5.65 6.94 7.82
CA ILE A 125 -6.46 8.11 8.19
C ILE A 125 -6.15 8.57 9.62
N SER A 126 -6.00 7.63 10.58
CA SER A 126 -5.62 7.96 11.96
C SER A 126 -4.23 8.60 12.04
N ALA A 127 -3.23 8.06 11.32
CA ALA A 127 -1.90 8.63 11.23
C ALA A 127 -1.95 10.04 10.61
N ALA A 128 -2.73 10.20 9.53
CA ALA A 128 -2.89 11.47 8.85
C ALA A 128 -3.53 12.54 9.73
N TYR A 129 -4.52 12.22 10.57
CA TYR A 129 -5.12 13.17 11.48
C TYR A 129 -4.23 13.51 12.68
N ARG A 130 -3.49 12.54 13.23
CA ARG A 130 -2.68 12.71 14.45
C ARG A 130 -1.33 13.34 14.19
N GLY A 131 -0.70 13.01 13.04
CA GLY A 131 0.62 13.47 12.68
C GLY A 131 0.63 14.76 11.89
N GLY A 132 1.83 15.27 11.64
CA GLY A 132 2.13 16.28 10.62
C GLY A 132 2.42 15.66 9.25
N PRO A 133 2.88 16.47 8.28
CA PRO A 133 3.21 16.00 6.94
C PRO A 133 4.23 14.85 6.94
N LEU A 134 5.23 14.91 7.83
CA LEU A 134 6.28 13.90 7.96
C LEU A 134 5.74 12.53 8.37
N GLU A 135 4.87 12.48 9.38
CA GLU A 135 4.23 11.23 9.82
C GLU A 135 3.28 10.67 8.76
N VAL A 136 2.57 11.55 8.03
CA VAL A 136 1.71 11.14 6.91
C VAL A 136 2.56 10.50 5.81
N MET A 137 3.61 11.18 5.35
CA MET A 137 4.52 10.64 4.33
C MET A 137 5.10 9.30 4.76
N THR A 138 5.54 9.19 6.03
CA THR A 138 6.07 7.94 6.58
C THR A 138 5.04 6.81 6.58
N ALA A 139 3.77 7.10 6.88
CA ALA A 139 2.71 6.10 6.88
C ALA A 139 2.32 5.62 5.47
N LEU A 140 2.46 6.48 4.46
CA LEU A 140 2.16 6.17 3.06
C LEU A 140 3.28 5.36 2.38
N MET A 141 4.54 5.54 2.82
CA MET A 141 5.72 4.96 2.18
C MET A 141 5.71 3.42 2.06
N PRO A 142 5.27 2.62 3.05
CA PRO A 142 5.30 1.17 2.93
C PRO A 142 4.55 0.64 1.71
N CYS A 143 3.37 1.21 1.39
CA CYS A 143 2.60 0.87 0.20
C CYS A 143 3.41 1.17 -1.09
N ALA A 144 3.71 2.44 -1.31
CA ALA A 144 4.36 2.86 -2.55
C ALA A 144 5.72 2.15 -2.76
N TRP A 145 6.54 2.06 -1.70
CA TRP A 145 7.87 1.50 -1.81
C TRP A 145 7.89 -0.01 -1.98
N SER A 146 7.05 -0.75 -1.23
CA SER A 146 7.05 -2.21 -1.34
C SER A 146 6.60 -2.71 -2.71
N TYR A 147 5.62 -2.06 -3.33
CA TYR A 147 5.15 -2.45 -4.67
C TYR A 147 6.23 -2.27 -5.73
N GLY A 148 6.92 -1.13 -5.75
CA GLY A 148 8.04 -0.90 -6.67
C GLY A 148 9.19 -1.88 -6.42
N ASP A 149 9.55 -2.11 -5.15
CA ASP A 149 10.65 -3.02 -4.77
C ASP A 149 10.32 -4.49 -5.13
N ILE A 150 9.09 -4.95 -4.86
CA ILE A 150 8.61 -6.27 -5.24
C ILE A 150 8.64 -6.43 -6.77
N ALA A 151 7.97 -5.53 -7.50
CA ALA A 151 7.84 -5.65 -8.95
C ALA A 151 9.20 -5.60 -9.67
N THR A 152 10.11 -4.73 -9.22
CA THR A 152 11.45 -4.60 -9.80
C THR A 152 12.31 -5.86 -9.58
N ARG A 153 12.09 -6.60 -8.50
CA ARG A 153 12.81 -7.86 -8.19
C ARG A 153 12.25 -9.08 -8.90
N LEU A 154 11.06 -8.99 -9.48
CA LEU A 154 10.49 -10.09 -10.25
C LEU A 154 11.13 -10.13 -11.65
N ASP A 155 12.33 -10.69 -11.76
CA ASP A 155 13.13 -10.77 -12.98
C ASP A 155 12.44 -11.54 -14.12
N ALA A 156 11.53 -12.44 -13.79
CA ALA A 156 10.73 -13.19 -14.76
C ALA A 156 9.33 -13.42 -14.17
N VAL A 157 8.34 -12.91 -14.85
CA VAL A 157 6.95 -13.30 -14.63
C VAL A 157 6.64 -14.37 -15.67
N ALA A 158 6.09 -15.50 -15.23
CA ALA A 158 5.57 -16.48 -16.17
C ALA A 158 4.63 -15.80 -17.17
N ASP A 159 4.55 -16.31 -18.37
CA ASP A 159 3.75 -15.75 -19.47
C ASP A 159 2.25 -15.74 -19.12
N HIS A 160 1.88 -14.79 -18.24
CA HIS A 160 0.51 -14.57 -17.81
C HIS A 160 0.12 -13.13 -18.11
N PRO A 161 -0.81 -12.87 -19.03
CA PRO A 161 -1.02 -11.57 -19.63
C PRO A 161 -1.44 -10.47 -18.65
N VAL A 162 -2.12 -10.82 -17.55
CA VAL A 162 -2.58 -9.85 -16.55
C VAL A 162 -1.54 -9.63 -15.45
N TYR A 163 -0.86 -10.70 -14.99
CA TYR A 163 0.18 -10.55 -13.96
C TYR A 163 1.42 -9.85 -14.49
N ALA A 164 1.78 -10.11 -15.75
CA ALA A 164 2.84 -9.38 -16.42
C ALA A 164 2.55 -7.88 -16.51
N ASP A 165 1.30 -7.48 -16.79
CA ASP A 165 0.91 -6.07 -16.81
C ASP A 165 1.00 -5.42 -15.42
N TRP A 166 0.58 -6.14 -14.36
CA TRP A 166 0.71 -5.67 -12.99
C TRP A 166 2.18 -5.41 -12.63
N VAL A 167 3.05 -6.37 -12.94
CA VAL A 167 4.49 -6.22 -12.72
C VAL A 167 5.06 -5.07 -13.55
N ALA A 168 4.71 -4.99 -14.85
CA ALA A 168 5.20 -3.93 -15.73
C ALA A 168 4.80 -2.54 -15.24
N PHE A 169 3.61 -2.39 -14.66
CA PHE A 169 3.15 -1.13 -14.09
C PHE A 169 4.03 -0.69 -12.90
N PHE A 170 4.17 -1.56 -11.88
CA PHE A 170 4.90 -1.21 -10.67
C PHE A 170 6.43 -1.25 -10.84
N ALA A 171 6.97 -1.99 -11.83
CA ALA A 171 8.38 -1.97 -12.20
C ALA A 171 8.74 -0.82 -13.16
N SER A 172 7.75 -0.06 -13.65
CA SER A 172 8.00 1.03 -14.59
C SER A 172 8.91 2.12 -14.00
N SER A 173 9.71 2.77 -14.85
CA SER A 173 10.53 3.92 -14.44
C SER A 173 9.66 5.01 -13.82
N ARG A 174 8.51 5.30 -14.42
CA ARG A 174 7.57 6.31 -13.90
C ARG A 174 7.16 6.03 -12.45
N TYR A 175 6.81 4.78 -12.11
CA TYR A 175 6.42 4.43 -10.74
C TYR A 175 7.63 4.49 -9.78
N ASN A 176 8.78 3.99 -10.21
CA ASN A 176 9.98 4.00 -9.38
C ASN A 176 10.55 5.42 -9.20
N ASP A 177 10.41 6.30 -10.18
CA ASP A 177 10.76 7.71 -10.05
C ASP A 177 9.86 8.39 -9.00
N LEU A 178 8.53 8.15 -9.04
CA LEU A 178 7.61 8.63 -8.00
C LEU A 178 8.03 8.17 -6.59
N VAL A 179 8.37 6.90 -6.44
CA VAL A 179 8.82 6.35 -5.14
C VAL A 179 10.15 6.99 -4.70
N ALA A 180 11.07 7.24 -5.63
CA ALA A 180 12.33 7.92 -5.36
C ALA A 180 12.11 9.37 -4.92
N ASP A 181 11.19 10.08 -5.55
CA ASP A 181 10.81 11.45 -5.17
C ASP A 181 10.18 11.46 -3.77
N MET A 182 9.26 10.56 -3.47
CA MET A 182 8.66 10.41 -2.13
C MET A 182 9.73 10.13 -1.05
N ARG A 183 10.73 9.29 -1.35
CA ARG A 183 11.86 9.02 -0.43
C ARG A 183 12.73 10.25 -0.22
N THR A 184 13.04 10.96 -1.28
CA THR A 184 13.82 12.20 -1.21
C THR A 184 13.10 13.25 -0.37
N GLN A 185 11.80 13.37 -0.55
CA GLN A 185 10.98 14.27 0.24
C GLN A 185 10.95 13.85 1.73
N LEU A 186 10.78 12.56 2.01
CA LEU A 186 10.82 12.05 3.39
C LEU A 186 12.16 12.35 4.07
N GLU A 187 13.30 12.16 3.38
CA GLU A 187 14.62 12.52 3.89
C GLU A 187 14.71 14.02 4.20
N SER A 188 14.21 14.87 3.29
CA SER A 188 14.19 16.32 3.47
C SER A 188 13.36 16.73 4.69
N MET A 189 12.16 16.21 4.81
CA MET A 189 11.24 16.50 5.93
C MET A 189 11.80 16.00 7.28
N ALA A 190 12.57 14.93 7.27
CA ALA A 190 13.15 14.32 8.46
C ALA A 190 14.56 14.83 8.80
N ALA A 191 15.10 15.79 8.07
CA ALA A 191 16.50 16.25 8.23
C ALA A 191 16.83 16.71 9.66
N ASP A 192 15.89 17.36 10.33
CA ASP A 192 16.03 17.86 11.70
C ASP A 192 15.31 16.97 12.73
N ALA A 193 14.87 15.77 12.36
CA ALA A 193 14.14 14.88 13.26
C ALA A 193 15.04 14.40 14.42
N SER A 194 14.59 14.66 15.64
CA SER A 194 15.26 14.15 16.85
C SER A 194 15.24 12.62 16.91
N PRO A 195 16.14 11.98 17.68
CA PRO A 195 16.12 10.52 17.84
C PRO A 195 14.75 9.96 18.24
N THR A 196 14.05 10.63 19.15
CA THR A 196 12.68 10.24 19.56
C THR A 196 11.68 10.33 18.41
N GLN A 197 11.78 11.34 17.56
CA GLN A 197 10.95 11.43 16.36
C GLN A 197 11.28 10.33 15.37
N GLN A 198 12.57 10.05 15.15
CA GLN A 198 12.98 8.94 14.27
C GLN A 198 12.47 7.58 14.78
N ASP A 199 12.47 7.32 16.10
CA ASP A 199 11.84 6.12 16.67
C ASP A 199 10.34 6.06 16.40
N ALA A 200 9.64 7.20 16.50
CA ALA A 200 8.22 7.29 16.20
C ALA A 200 7.95 7.03 14.70
N LEU A 201 8.76 7.59 13.80
CA LEU A 201 8.66 7.33 12.35
C LEU A 201 8.91 5.86 12.03
N SER A 202 9.88 5.23 12.68
CA SER A 202 10.15 3.80 12.53
C SER A 202 8.94 2.95 12.94
N ALA A 203 8.31 3.26 14.07
CA ALA A 203 7.10 2.58 14.50
C ALA A 203 5.94 2.73 13.49
N ILE A 204 5.78 3.93 12.93
CA ILE A 204 4.78 4.22 11.88
C ILE A 204 5.06 3.38 10.63
N PHE A 205 6.28 3.40 10.13
CA PHE A 205 6.68 2.67 8.93
C PHE A 205 6.51 1.15 9.10
N GLN A 206 7.00 0.59 10.21
CA GLN A 206 6.86 -0.84 10.48
C GLN A 206 5.40 -1.27 10.61
N MET A 207 4.53 -0.43 11.19
CA MET A 207 3.10 -0.73 11.25
C MET A 207 2.48 -0.74 9.85
N GLY A 208 2.78 0.24 9.01
CA GLY A 208 2.38 0.26 7.61
C GLY A 208 2.83 -1.00 6.86
N ALA A 209 4.09 -1.41 7.02
CA ALA A 209 4.61 -2.62 6.40
C ALA A 209 3.90 -3.91 6.87
N ARG A 210 3.51 -3.99 8.16
CA ARG A 210 2.68 -5.11 8.65
C ARG A 210 1.28 -5.12 8.05
N LEU A 211 0.70 -3.94 7.85
CA LEU A 211 -0.62 -3.80 7.22
C LEU A 211 -0.58 -4.14 5.73
N GLU A 212 0.53 -3.84 5.04
CA GLU A 212 0.79 -4.35 3.68
C GLU A 212 0.81 -5.87 3.64
N TRP A 213 1.54 -6.50 4.55
CA TRP A 213 1.55 -7.96 4.63
C TRP A 213 0.14 -8.51 4.86
N GLY A 214 -0.63 -7.89 5.75
CA GLY A 214 -2.04 -8.24 6.00
C GLY A 214 -2.94 -8.05 4.77
N PHE A 215 -2.63 -7.10 3.90
CA PHE A 215 -3.36 -6.87 2.66
C PHE A 215 -3.09 -8.00 1.64
N TRP A 216 -1.83 -8.44 1.50
CA TRP A 216 -1.49 -9.62 0.69
C TRP A 216 -2.13 -10.89 1.22
N GLU A 217 -2.10 -11.10 2.54
CA GLU A 217 -2.73 -12.26 3.18
C GLU A 217 -4.24 -12.27 2.98
N MET A 218 -4.90 -11.12 3.08
CA MET A 218 -6.32 -10.95 2.78
C MET A 218 -6.64 -11.38 1.34
N GLY A 219 -5.87 -10.89 0.37
CA GLY A 219 -6.04 -11.26 -1.05
C GLY A 219 -5.78 -12.75 -1.29
N TYR A 220 -4.78 -13.32 -0.63
CA TYR A 220 -4.41 -14.72 -0.78
C TYR A 220 -5.40 -15.69 -0.15
N THR A 221 -5.92 -15.37 1.03
CA THR A 221 -6.86 -16.20 1.78
C THR A 221 -8.32 -15.90 1.47
N LEU A 222 -8.60 -14.87 0.65
CA LEU A 222 -9.94 -14.36 0.35
C LEU A 222 -10.70 -13.97 1.62
N ALA A 223 -10.00 -13.43 2.61
CA ALA A 223 -10.54 -13.12 3.93
C ALA A 223 -11.60 -12.02 3.87
N GLN A 224 -12.79 -12.33 4.32
CA GLN A 224 -13.95 -11.44 4.39
C GLN A 224 -14.49 -11.34 5.83
N TRP A 225 -15.47 -10.46 6.02
CA TRP A 225 -16.19 -10.39 7.28
C TRP A 225 -16.89 -11.73 7.56
N PRO A 226 -16.90 -12.20 8.82
CA PRO A 226 -17.66 -13.39 9.18
C PRO A 226 -19.16 -13.15 8.95
N ASP A 227 -19.88 -14.18 8.47
CA ASP A 227 -21.35 -14.14 8.36
C ASP A 227 -21.95 -14.18 9.77
N VAL A 228 -22.12 -13.02 10.39
CA VAL A 228 -22.75 -12.86 11.69
C VAL A 228 -24.24 -12.66 11.47
N ARG A 229 -25.03 -13.75 11.54
CA ARG A 229 -26.48 -13.65 11.53
C ARG A 229 -26.95 -13.10 12.87
N VAL A 230 -27.36 -11.84 12.87
CA VAL A 230 -28.07 -11.26 14.01
C VAL A 230 -29.47 -11.85 14.01
N THR A 231 -29.68 -12.90 14.80
CA THR A 231 -31.03 -13.39 15.10
C THR A 231 -31.76 -12.31 15.88
N ARG A 232 -32.76 -11.68 15.27
CA ARG A 232 -33.66 -10.81 16.02
C ARG A 232 -34.27 -11.66 17.15
N PRO A 233 -34.26 -11.19 18.42
CA PRO A 233 -35.02 -11.87 19.47
C PRO A 233 -36.48 -11.95 19.01
N ALA A 234 -37.08 -13.14 19.18
CA ALA A 234 -38.48 -13.34 18.88
C ALA A 234 -39.27 -12.26 19.64
N ALA A 235 -40.13 -11.53 18.93
CA ALA A 235 -41.02 -10.60 19.59
C ALA A 235 -41.81 -11.37 20.67
N VAL A 236 -41.63 -10.95 21.92
CA VAL A 236 -42.46 -11.50 23.04
C VAL A 236 -43.87 -11.03 22.75
N ALA A 237 -44.74 -12.01 22.48
CA ALA A 237 -46.18 -11.82 22.26
C ALA A 237 -46.88 -11.44 23.57
#